data_f54f767d6ec77805e3844caf8a6f1c24
#
_entry.id   f54f767d6ec77805e3844caf8a6f1c24
#
_cell.length_a   1.000
_cell.length_b   1.000
_cell.length_c   1.000
_cell.angle_alpha   90.00
_cell.angle_beta   90.00
_cell.angle_gamma   90.00
#
_symmetry.space_group_name_H-M   'P 1'
#
loop_
_entity.id
_entity.type
_entity.pdbx_description
1 polymer ?
#
loop_
_entity_poly.entity_id
_entity_poly.type
_entity_poly.pdbx_seq_one_letter_code
_entity_poly.pdbx_strand_id
1 'polypeptide(L)'
;EYRKVEALIPYARNPRTHSDAQVAKIAASIVEYGWTNPVLVDGDNGIIAGHGRLAAARKLGLDQVPVIELAHLTTAQKRALVIADNRLALDAGWDEEMLALELAELSEAGFELALTGFENIEIDALLADATPTEAEPAAQDDADADEPDTTDDVPDKPVVAVSREGDVWAIGSHRLICGDATDPAVVATLMPGDTAQLCFTSPPYGNQRDYTSGGIADWDVLMRGVFAHLPMAGDGQVLVNLGLIHRDNEVIPYWDGWLSWMRQQGWRRFAWYVWDQGPGMPGDWQGRLAPSFEFVFHFNRSTRKPNKIVPCKHAGQESHLRADGSSTAMRGKDGEVGGWTHKGQPTQDTRIPDSVIRVMRHKGKIGQDIDH
;
A
#
# COMPACT_ATOMS: atom_id res chain seq x y z
N GLU A 1 -14.88 37.06 14.82
CA GLU A 1 -15.78 37.29 15.98
C GLU A 1 -15.90 36.02 16.83
N TYR A 2 -16.45 36.15 18.07
CA TYR A 2 -16.71 35.03 18.94
C TYR A 2 -18.21 34.77 19.05
N ARG A 3 -18.63 33.50 19.01
CA ARG A 3 -20.02 33.07 19.23
C ARG A 3 -20.12 31.99 20.29
N LYS A 4 -21.24 31.99 21.01
CA LYS A 4 -21.52 30.94 22.00
C LYS A 4 -21.62 29.58 21.35
N VAL A 5 -20.98 28.57 21.92
CA VAL A 5 -20.98 27.18 21.44
C VAL A 5 -22.42 26.62 21.33
N GLU A 6 -23.29 27.01 22.26
CA GLU A 6 -24.70 26.59 22.27
C GLU A 6 -25.54 27.21 21.14
N ALA A 7 -25.12 28.39 20.62
CA ALA A 7 -25.83 29.05 19.54
C ALA A 7 -25.49 28.47 18.15
N LEU A 8 -24.42 27.67 18.05
CA LEU A 8 -23.98 27.11 16.78
C LEU A 8 -24.74 25.84 16.40
N ILE A 9 -25.29 25.83 15.18
CA ILE A 9 -26.16 24.79 14.67
C ILE A 9 -25.38 23.89 13.71
N PRO A 10 -25.06 22.63 14.11
CA PRO A 10 -24.42 21.68 13.21
C PRO A 10 -25.26 21.41 11.97
N TYR A 11 -24.61 21.32 10.80
CA TYR A 11 -25.30 20.97 9.56
C TYR A 11 -25.71 19.49 9.60
N ALA A 12 -27.02 19.23 9.66
CA ALA A 12 -27.57 17.87 9.83
C ALA A 12 -27.25 16.91 8.69
N ARG A 13 -26.88 17.42 7.50
CA ARG A 13 -26.51 16.63 6.32
C ARG A 13 -25.00 16.65 6.06
N ASN A 14 -24.19 16.90 7.08
CA ASN A 14 -22.73 16.81 6.94
C ASN A 14 -22.32 15.36 6.64
N PRO A 15 -21.68 15.08 5.48
CA PRO A 15 -21.28 13.72 5.13
C PRO A 15 -20.06 13.22 5.92
N ARG A 16 -19.32 14.12 6.60
CA ARG A 16 -18.12 13.77 7.39
C ARG A 16 -18.51 13.43 8.81
N THR A 17 -18.09 12.26 9.26
CA THR A 17 -18.22 11.80 10.66
C THR A 17 -16.92 12.01 11.41
N HIS A 18 -17.01 12.27 12.71
CA HIS A 18 -15.86 12.41 13.60
C HIS A 18 -15.95 11.37 14.70
N SER A 19 -14.92 10.54 14.87
CA SER A 19 -14.83 9.60 15.98
C SER A 19 -14.48 10.34 17.29
N ASP A 20 -14.81 9.76 18.43
CA ASP A 20 -14.45 10.32 19.73
C ASP A 20 -12.93 10.47 19.91
N ALA A 21 -12.14 9.58 19.32
CA ALA A 21 -10.69 9.65 19.30
C ALA A 21 -10.21 10.87 18.50
N GLN A 22 -10.78 11.10 17.31
CA GLN A 22 -10.45 12.29 16.51
C GLN A 22 -10.84 13.59 17.22
N VAL A 23 -12.01 13.63 17.85
CA VAL A 23 -12.44 14.78 18.66
C VAL A 23 -11.49 15.03 19.83
N ALA A 24 -10.97 13.98 20.46
CA ALA A 24 -9.99 14.10 21.53
C ALA A 24 -8.66 14.68 21.04
N LYS A 25 -8.16 14.26 19.86
CA LYS A 25 -6.95 14.85 19.24
C LYS A 25 -7.14 16.34 18.92
N ILE A 26 -8.29 16.72 18.35
CA ILE A 26 -8.60 18.15 18.09
C ILE A 26 -8.68 18.93 19.41
N ALA A 27 -9.25 18.37 20.46
CA ALA A 27 -9.32 19.01 21.77
C ALA A 27 -7.91 19.21 22.38
N ALA A 28 -7.04 18.21 22.31
CA ALA A 28 -5.66 18.32 22.77
C ALA A 28 -4.89 19.41 22.00
N SER A 29 -5.03 19.45 20.67
CA SER A 29 -4.45 20.51 19.84
C SER A 29 -4.95 21.91 20.21
N ILE A 30 -6.24 22.07 20.54
CA ILE A 30 -6.80 23.36 20.99
C ILE A 30 -6.23 23.77 22.35
N VAL A 31 -5.99 22.81 23.24
CA VAL A 31 -5.39 23.10 24.57
C VAL A 31 -3.94 23.54 24.41
N GLU A 32 -3.17 22.88 23.56
CA GLU A 32 -1.72 23.14 23.37
C GLU A 32 -1.48 24.44 22.60
N TYR A 33 -2.09 24.57 21.42
CA TYR A 33 -1.80 25.68 20.49
C TYR A 33 -2.80 26.84 20.59
N GLY A 34 -3.83 26.69 21.39
CA GLY A 34 -4.97 27.59 21.34
C GLY A 34 -5.86 27.35 20.12
N TRP A 35 -6.80 28.26 19.92
CA TRP A 35 -7.73 28.16 18.79
C TRP A 35 -7.12 28.75 17.50
N THR A 36 -6.55 27.93 16.64
CA THR A 36 -5.82 28.37 15.43
C THR A 36 -6.69 28.58 14.21
N ASN A 37 -7.78 27.79 14.06
CA ASN A 37 -8.65 27.79 12.88
C ASN A 37 -10.11 28.06 13.28
N PRO A 38 -10.74 29.19 12.91
CA PRO A 38 -12.12 29.51 13.29
C PRO A 38 -13.15 28.56 12.65
N VAL A 39 -14.33 28.46 13.25
CA VAL A 39 -15.49 27.76 12.69
C VAL A 39 -16.13 28.65 11.62
N LEU A 40 -16.41 28.11 10.43
CA LEU A 40 -17.13 28.85 9.38
C LEU A 40 -18.62 28.69 9.57
N VAL A 41 -19.33 29.79 9.64
CA VAL A 41 -20.79 29.80 9.88
C VAL A 41 -21.50 30.65 8.83
N ASP A 42 -22.78 30.42 8.69
CA ASP A 42 -23.68 31.31 7.93
C ASP A 42 -24.31 32.37 8.82
N GLY A 43 -25.12 33.25 8.24
CA GLY A 43 -25.81 34.35 8.95
C GLY A 43 -26.77 33.86 10.05
N ASP A 44 -27.21 32.59 9.99
CA ASP A 44 -28.15 31.99 10.93
C ASP A 44 -27.45 31.05 11.96
N ASN A 45 -26.14 31.17 12.16
CA ASN A 45 -25.31 30.31 12.99
C ASN A 45 -25.17 28.85 12.50
N GLY A 46 -25.61 28.53 11.29
CA GLY A 46 -25.42 27.23 10.71
C GLY A 46 -23.94 26.97 10.37
N ILE A 47 -23.40 25.85 10.83
CA ILE A 47 -21.99 25.51 10.60
C ILE A 47 -21.79 25.04 9.15
N ILE A 48 -20.86 25.67 8.45
CA ILE A 48 -20.39 25.30 7.12
C ILE A 48 -19.15 24.39 7.23
N ALA A 49 -18.16 24.79 8.06
CA ALA A 49 -16.97 24.01 8.30
C ALA A 49 -16.53 24.10 9.77
N GLY A 50 -15.84 23.06 10.27
CA GLY A 50 -15.33 23.00 11.65
C GLY A 50 -16.22 22.24 12.63
N HIS A 51 -17.03 21.27 12.17
CA HIS A 51 -17.89 20.42 13.03
C HIS A 51 -17.08 19.66 14.09
N GLY A 52 -15.90 19.12 13.75
CA GLY A 52 -14.99 18.46 14.70
C GLY A 52 -14.47 19.43 15.77
N ARG A 53 -14.16 20.67 15.37
CA ARG A 53 -13.73 21.75 16.32
C ARG A 53 -14.85 22.17 17.27
N LEU A 54 -16.09 22.23 16.79
CA LEU A 54 -17.23 22.46 17.69
C LEU A 54 -17.41 21.31 18.67
N ALA A 55 -17.28 20.04 18.22
CA ALA A 55 -17.35 18.88 19.10
C ALA A 55 -16.24 18.90 20.16
N ALA A 56 -15.01 19.28 19.78
CA ALA A 56 -13.90 19.46 20.70
C ALA A 56 -14.15 20.61 21.70
N ALA A 57 -14.70 21.74 21.25
CA ALA A 57 -15.07 22.84 22.14
C ALA A 57 -16.10 22.42 23.20
N ARG A 58 -17.11 21.65 22.81
CA ARG A 58 -18.09 21.08 23.74
C ARG A 58 -17.44 20.14 24.74
N LYS A 59 -16.51 19.28 24.29
CA LYS A 59 -15.76 18.37 25.15
C LYS A 59 -14.87 19.12 26.15
N LEU A 60 -14.31 20.26 25.76
CA LEU A 60 -13.49 21.12 26.61
C LEU A 60 -14.33 22.07 27.51
N GLY A 61 -15.65 22.12 27.36
CA GLY A 61 -16.52 23.01 28.12
C GLY A 61 -16.33 24.49 27.81
N LEU A 62 -15.91 24.82 26.58
CA LEU A 62 -15.72 26.21 26.16
C LEU A 62 -17.07 26.90 25.95
N ASP A 63 -17.24 28.10 26.48
CA ASP A 63 -18.48 28.88 26.31
C ASP A 63 -18.60 29.50 24.92
N GLN A 64 -17.48 29.92 24.34
CA GLN A 64 -17.41 30.63 23.06
C GLN A 64 -16.28 30.10 22.20
N VAL A 65 -16.47 30.22 20.91
CA VAL A 65 -15.46 29.84 19.90
C VAL A 65 -15.32 30.93 18.83
N PRO A 66 -14.14 31.13 18.24
CA PRO A 66 -13.97 32.09 17.15
C PRO A 66 -14.66 31.56 15.90
N VAL A 67 -15.38 32.45 15.21
CA VAL A 67 -16.11 32.14 13.98
C VAL A 67 -15.80 33.15 12.89
N ILE A 68 -15.93 32.72 11.64
CA ILE A 68 -16.00 33.58 10.45
C ILE A 68 -17.37 33.38 9.81
N GLU A 69 -18.10 34.48 9.68
CA GLU A 69 -19.40 34.48 9.04
C GLU A 69 -19.27 34.63 7.52
N LEU A 70 -19.91 33.73 6.78
CA LEU A 70 -19.97 33.68 5.32
C LEU A 70 -21.41 33.97 4.85
N ALA A 71 -21.99 35.11 5.29
CA ALA A 71 -23.37 35.49 4.99
C ALA A 71 -23.64 35.73 3.49
N HIS A 72 -22.59 35.99 2.71
CA HIS A 72 -22.69 36.28 1.27
C HIS A 72 -22.94 35.02 0.41
N LEU A 73 -22.81 33.81 0.97
CA LEU A 73 -22.97 32.57 0.22
C LEU A 73 -24.46 32.20 0.04
N THR A 74 -24.82 31.82 -1.18
CA THR A 74 -26.11 31.21 -1.47
C THR A 74 -26.22 29.80 -0.84
N THR A 75 -27.45 29.32 -0.68
CA THR A 75 -27.69 27.98 -0.13
C THR A 75 -26.97 26.87 -0.91
N ALA A 76 -26.85 26.98 -2.24
CA ALA A 76 -26.12 26.02 -3.07
C ALA A 76 -24.61 26.09 -2.82
N GLN A 77 -24.06 27.31 -2.72
CA GLN A 77 -22.64 27.52 -2.42
C GLN A 77 -22.26 27.02 -1.02
N LYS A 78 -23.10 27.23 0.01
CA LYS A 78 -22.87 26.68 1.36
C LYS A 78 -22.77 25.14 1.31
N ARG A 79 -23.71 24.47 0.64
CA ARG A 79 -23.69 23.01 0.49
C ARG A 79 -22.48 22.50 -0.28
N ALA A 80 -22.11 23.20 -1.35
CA ALA A 80 -20.91 22.86 -2.12
C ALA A 80 -19.63 23.02 -1.28
N LEU A 81 -19.54 24.12 -0.50
CA LEU A 81 -18.39 24.39 0.36
C LEU A 81 -18.22 23.34 1.48
N VAL A 82 -19.33 22.86 2.09
CA VAL A 82 -19.28 21.74 3.06
C VAL A 82 -18.61 20.52 2.45
N ILE A 83 -18.89 20.19 1.20
CA ILE A 83 -18.29 19.04 0.51
C ILE A 83 -16.83 19.34 0.13
N ALA A 84 -16.58 20.52 -0.46
CA ALA A 84 -15.24 20.91 -0.91
C ALA A 84 -14.24 21.00 0.21
N ASP A 85 -14.57 21.63 1.35
CA ASP A 85 -13.70 21.75 2.53
C ASP A 85 -13.27 20.37 3.04
N ASN A 86 -14.21 19.42 3.07
CA ASN A 86 -13.92 18.05 3.47
C ASN A 86 -13.08 17.27 2.45
N ARG A 87 -13.24 17.52 1.14
CA ARG A 87 -12.57 16.78 0.08
C ARG A 87 -11.16 17.30 -0.15
N LEU A 88 -10.98 18.63 -0.23
CA LEU A 88 -9.68 19.26 -0.49
C LEU A 88 -8.63 18.90 0.57
N ALA A 89 -9.05 18.75 1.82
CA ALA A 89 -8.16 18.30 2.90
C ALA A 89 -7.64 16.86 2.73
N LEU A 90 -8.31 16.03 1.91
CA LEU A 90 -7.90 14.66 1.64
C LEU A 90 -7.01 14.52 0.40
N ASP A 91 -6.94 15.56 -0.43
CA ASP A 91 -6.18 15.54 -1.68
C ASP A 91 -4.70 15.95 -1.47
N ALA A 92 -4.35 16.51 -0.30
CA ALA A 92 -2.98 16.80 0.08
C ALA A 92 -2.29 15.52 0.58
N GLY A 93 -1.05 15.29 0.15
CA GLY A 93 -0.14 14.27 0.67
C GLY A 93 0.91 14.88 1.59
N TRP A 94 1.70 14.03 2.21
CA TRP A 94 2.89 14.40 2.98
C TRP A 94 4.14 14.11 2.15
N ASP A 95 5.13 14.96 2.25
CA ASP A 95 6.51 14.64 1.96
C ASP A 95 7.04 13.90 3.19
N GLU A 96 7.11 12.57 3.09
CA GLU A 96 7.39 11.70 4.25
C GLU A 96 8.80 11.92 4.78
N GLU A 97 9.76 12.26 3.91
CA GLU A 97 11.14 12.56 4.31
C GLU A 97 11.23 13.84 5.13
N MET A 98 10.63 14.92 4.62
CA MET A 98 10.56 16.18 5.36
C MET A 98 9.76 16.04 6.66
N LEU A 99 8.67 15.28 6.63
CA LEU A 99 7.86 15.02 7.81
C LEU A 99 8.63 14.25 8.89
N ALA A 100 9.41 13.24 8.49
CA ALA A 100 10.24 12.47 9.41
C ALA A 100 11.32 13.33 10.07
N LEU A 101 11.96 14.21 9.29
CA LEU A 101 12.94 15.20 9.83
C LEU A 101 12.29 16.12 10.85
N GLU A 102 11.14 16.71 10.53
CA GLU A 102 10.42 17.62 11.44
C GLU A 102 9.97 16.89 12.72
N LEU A 103 9.48 15.66 12.61
CA LEU A 103 9.10 14.84 13.77
C LEU A 103 10.31 14.48 14.64
N ALA A 104 11.47 14.19 14.03
CA ALA A 104 12.70 13.91 14.74
C ALA A 104 13.18 15.13 15.54
N GLU A 105 13.22 16.32 14.92
CA GLU A 105 13.58 17.58 15.55
C GLU A 105 12.62 17.93 16.70
N LEU A 106 11.31 17.74 16.51
CA LEU A 106 10.31 17.92 17.56
C LEU A 106 10.52 16.96 18.73
N SER A 107 10.86 15.71 18.44
CA SER A 107 11.18 14.68 19.46
C SER A 107 12.41 15.06 20.26
N GLU A 108 13.49 15.52 19.59
CA GLU A 108 14.71 15.98 20.25
C GLU A 108 14.46 17.24 21.11
N ALA A 109 13.55 18.10 20.67
CA ALA A 109 13.09 19.25 21.45
C ALA A 109 12.21 18.87 22.65
N GLY A 110 11.89 17.58 22.84
CA GLY A 110 11.05 17.07 23.92
C GLY A 110 9.56 17.36 23.72
N PHE A 111 9.13 17.59 22.48
CA PHE A 111 7.74 17.86 22.15
C PHE A 111 6.91 16.56 22.10
N GLU A 112 5.66 16.60 22.57
CA GLU A 112 4.76 15.45 22.54
C GLU A 112 4.22 15.22 21.11
N LEU A 113 4.83 14.30 20.36
CA LEU A 113 4.52 14.06 18.96
C LEU A 113 3.06 13.64 18.68
N ALA A 114 2.38 13.04 19.66
CA ALA A 114 0.95 12.71 19.54
C ALA A 114 0.06 13.95 19.27
N LEU A 115 0.53 15.15 19.62
CA LEU A 115 -0.15 16.42 19.37
C LEU A 115 -0.09 16.86 17.90
N THR A 116 0.79 16.26 17.08
CA THR A 116 0.83 16.48 15.63
C THR A 116 -0.36 15.87 14.89
N GLY A 117 -1.08 14.94 15.56
CA GLY A 117 -2.26 14.28 15.01
C GLY A 117 -1.99 12.89 14.43
N PHE A 118 -0.72 12.51 14.25
CA PHE A 118 -0.33 11.15 13.85
C PHE A 118 -0.57 10.15 14.99
N GLU A 119 -0.77 8.87 14.66
CA GLU A 119 -0.77 7.79 15.64
C GLU A 119 0.68 7.41 16.00
N ASN A 120 0.90 6.91 17.22
CA ASN A 120 2.26 6.54 17.64
C ASN A 120 2.92 5.54 16.68
N ILE A 121 2.16 4.60 16.14
CA ILE A 121 2.66 3.63 15.17
C ILE A 121 3.09 4.28 13.83
N GLU A 122 2.40 5.35 13.41
CA GLU A 122 2.78 6.12 12.23
C GLU A 122 4.04 6.93 12.51
N ILE A 123 4.14 7.54 13.71
CA ILE A 123 5.32 8.28 14.16
C ILE A 123 6.53 7.36 14.27
N ASP A 124 6.37 6.19 14.91
CA ASP A 124 7.43 5.20 15.06
C ASP A 124 7.94 4.72 13.69
N ALA A 125 7.04 4.49 12.73
CA ALA A 125 7.41 4.12 11.37
C ALA A 125 8.20 5.23 10.66
N LEU A 126 7.73 6.48 10.74
CA LEU A 126 8.38 7.64 10.13
C LEU A 126 9.76 7.92 10.75
N LEU A 127 9.88 7.79 12.08
CA LEU A 127 11.14 8.00 12.80
C LEU A 127 12.11 6.84 12.63
N ALA A 128 11.64 5.61 12.46
CA ALA A 128 12.48 4.46 12.16
C ALA A 128 13.18 4.65 10.79
N ASP A 129 12.47 5.22 9.83
CA ASP A 129 13.04 5.58 8.52
C ASP A 129 14.02 6.76 8.59
N ALA A 130 13.92 7.60 9.64
CA ALA A 130 14.77 8.79 9.82
C ALA A 130 15.97 8.59 10.75
N THR A 131 16.08 7.46 11.48
CA THR A 131 17.19 7.23 12.41
C THR A 131 18.42 6.75 11.65
N PRO A 132 19.50 7.53 11.55
CA PRO A 132 20.79 7.01 11.10
C PRO A 132 21.31 6.02 12.15
N THR A 133 21.59 4.80 11.76
CA THR A 133 22.34 3.85 12.60
C THR A 133 23.63 4.54 13.07
N GLU A 134 23.87 4.52 14.39
CA GLU A 134 25.02 5.16 15.03
C GLU A 134 26.32 4.92 14.25
N ALA A 135 26.84 6.00 13.68
CA ALA A 135 28.18 6.06 13.13
C ALA A 135 29.12 6.59 14.21
N GLU A 136 30.27 5.96 14.37
CA GLU A 136 31.37 6.39 15.22
C GLU A 136 31.81 7.85 14.95
N PRO A 137 32.50 8.55 15.89
CA PRO A 137 32.53 10.00 15.96
C PRO A 137 33.26 10.65 14.80
N ALA A 138 32.65 11.70 14.30
CA ALA A 138 33.10 12.55 13.20
C ALA A 138 34.41 13.28 13.50
N ALA A 139 35.29 13.29 12.52
CA ALA A 139 36.30 14.33 12.34
C ALA A 139 35.75 15.43 11.41
N GLN A 140 36.11 16.66 11.76
CA GLN A 140 35.60 17.94 11.26
C GLN A 140 35.79 18.20 9.77
N ASP A 141 34.80 18.94 9.26
CA ASP A 141 34.84 19.96 8.19
C ASP A 141 35.67 19.75 6.94
N ASP A 142 34.98 19.72 5.82
CA ASP A 142 35.15 20.75 4.78
C ASP A 142 34.01 20.69 3.74
N ALA A 143 33.45 21.86 3.46
CA ALA A 143 32.49 22.07 2.39
C ALA A 143 33.11 21.70 1.05
N ASP A 144 32.41 20.90 0.25
CA ASP A 144 32.13 21.12 -1.16
C ASP A 144 31.62 19.85 -1.86
N ALA A 145 30.71 20.11 -2.80
CA ALA A 145 30.36 19.26 -3.93
C ALA A 145 29.47 18.04 -3.66
N ASP A 146 28.30 18.09 -4.31
CA ASP A 146 27.50 16.96 -4.76
C ASP A 146 28.36 15.70 -5.06
N GLU A 147 28.60 14.88 -4.05
CA GLU A 147 29.07 13.51 -4.29
C GLU A 147 27.83 12.65 -4.52
N PRO A 148 27.79 11.88 -5.61
CA PRO A 148 26.70 10.93 -5.85
C PRO A 148 26.69 9.93 -4.69
N ASP A 149 25.49 9.69 -4.12
CA ASP A 149 25.24 8.69 -3.08
C ASP A 149 25.75 7.31 -3.56
N THR A 150 26.93 6.91 -3.05
CA THR A 150 27.60 5.65 -3.44
C THR A 150 27.07 4.44 -2.69
N THR A 151 26.03 4.59 -1.85
CA THR A 151 25.43 3.46 -1.11
C THR A 151 24.63 2.52 -2.01
N ASP A 152 24.26 2.94 -3.22
CA ASP A 152 23.64 2.11 -4.26
C ASP A 152 24.67 1.48 -5.23
N ASP A 153 25.97 1.72 -5.03
CA ASP A 153 27.00 1.12 -5.86
C ASP A 153 27.05 -0.40 -5.61
N VAL A 154 26.64 -1.13 -6.62
CA VAL A 154 26.88 -2.59 -6.65
C VAL A 154 28.39 -2.79 -6.54
N PRO A 155 28.88 -3.46 -5.49
CA PRO A 155 30.31 -3.65 -5.34
C PRO A 155 30.90 -4.29 -6.58
N ASP A 156 32.08 -3.84 -6.99
CA ASP A 156 32.80 -4.38 -8.13
C ASP A 156 32.86 -5.91 -8.05
N LYS A 157 32.59 -6.56 -9.17
CA LYS A 157 32.68 -8.02 -9.24
C LYS A 157 34.07 -8.44 -8.78
N PRO A 158 34.18 -9.37 -7.81
CA PRO A 158 35.50 -9.88 -7.40
C PRO A 158 36.23 -10.41 -8.61
N VAL A 159 37.50 -10.07 -8.73
CA VAL A 159 38.39 -10.48 -9.85
C VAL A 159 38.44 -12.01 -10.01
N VAL A 160 38.21 -12.73 -8.91
CA VAL A 160 38.07 -14.20 -8.91
C VAL A 160 36.68 -14.51 -8.39
N ALA A 161 35.87 -15.23 -9.18
CA ALA A 161 34.55 -15.66 -8.74
C ALA A 161 34.66 -16.53 -7.48
N VAL A 162 33.94 -16.14 -6.43
CA VAL A 162 33.85 -16.88 -5.19
C VAL A 162 32.93 -18.09 -5.34
N SER A 163 31.80 -17.92 -6.02
CA SER A 163 30.84 -19.01 -6.27
C SER A 163 31.12 -19.66 -7.63
N ARG A 164 30.99 -20.96 -7.68
CA ARG A 164 31.17 -21.80 -8.89
C ARG A 164 29.84 -22.48 -9.20
N GLU A 165 29.66 -22.85 -10.43
CA GLU A 165 28.53 -23.68 -10.85
C GLU A 165 28.49 -24.99 -10.04
N GLY A 166 27.31 -25.29 -9.47
CA GLY A 166 27.09 -26.43 -8.58
C GLY A 166 27.27 -26.13 -7.09
N ASP A 167 27.84 -24.99 -6.71
CA ASP A 167 27.99 -24.63 -5.29
C ASP A 167 26.62 -24.39 -4.63
N VAL A 168 26.41 -25.02 -3.48
CA VAL A 168 25.21 -24.83 -2.63
C VAL A 168 25.60 -24.09 -1.38
N TRP A 169 24.97 -22.95 -1.16
CA TRP A 169 25.15 -22.11 0.02
C TRP A 169 24.00 -22.30 1.00
N ALA A 170 24.31 -22.44 2.28
CA ALA A 170 23.34 -22.47 3.36
C ALA A 170 23.31 -21.11 4.06
N ILE A 171 22.15 -20.50 4.14
CA ILE A 171 21.92 -19.20 4.78
C ILE A 171 20.85 -19.42 5.85
N GLY A 172 21.28 -19.74 7.07
CA GLY A 172 20.37 -20.20 8.11
C GLY A 172 19.64 -21.48 7.68
N SER A 173 18.33 -21.44 7.60
CA SER A 173 17.47 -22.54 7.10
C SER A 173 17.27 -22.54 5.58
N HIS A 174 17.77 -21.52 4.88
CA HIS A 174 17.62 -21.34 3.44
C HIS A 174 18.77 -21.95 2.67
N ARG A 175 18.53 -22.27 1.40
CA ARG A 175 19.56 -22.78 0.48
C ARG A 175 19.55 -21.94 -0.79
N LEU A 176 20.73 -21.68 -1.32
CA LEU A 176 20.95 -21.03 -2.60
C LEU A 176 21.90 -21.91 -3.41
N ILE A 177 21.64 -22.14 -4.67
CA ILE A 177 22.53 -22.86 -5.60
C ILE A 177 22.95 -21.95 -6.75
N CYS A 178 24.23 -22.00 -7.10
CA CYS A 178 24.72 -21.40 -8.33
C CYS A 178 24.56 -22.42 -9.46
N GLY A 179 23.62 -22.18 -10.38
CA GLY A 179 23.37 -23.12 -11.48
C GLY A 179 22.21 -22.69 -12.37
N ASP A 180 21.98 -23.44 -13.43
CA ASP A 180 20.89 -23.18 -14.36
C ASP A 180 19.57 -23.71 -13.80
N ALA A 181 18.60 -22.81 -13.57
CA ALA A 181 17.29 -23.16 -13.05
C ALA A 181 16.44 -23.99 -14.03
N THR A 182 16.84 -24.11 -15.30
CA THR A 182 16.21 -25.00 -16.29
C THR A 182 16.72 -26.44 -16.21
N ASP A 183 17.84 -26.67 -15.50
CA ASP A 183 18.40 -28.01 -15.32
C ASP A 183 17.72 -28.72 -14.12
N PRO A 184 17.01 -29.84 -14.37
CA PRO A 184 16.36 -30.63 -13.30
C PRO A 184 17.36 -31.16 -12.25
N ALA A 185 18.63 -31.40 -12.61
CA ALA A 185 19.64 -31.88 -11.68
C ALA A 185 20.02 -30.78 -10.67
N VAL A 186 20.10 -29.52 -11.10
CA VAL A 186 20.34 -28.36 -10.23
C VAL A 186 19.19 -28.21 -9.24
N VAL A 187 17.95 -28.27 -9.70
CA VAL A 187 16.77 -28.17 -8.84
C VAL A 187 16.69 -29.32 -7.84
N ALA A 188 16.99 -30.56 -8.28
CA ALA A 188 17.03 -31.73 -7.41
C ALA A 188 18.14 -31.64 -6.34
N THR A 189 19.27 -31.00 -6.66
CA THR A 189 20.35 -30.75 -5.70
C THR A 189 19.96 -29.74 -4.65
N LEU A 190 19.25 -28.69 -5.06
CA LEU A 190 18.76 -27.65 -4.14
C LEU A 190 17.68 -28.18 -3.20
N MET A 191 16.77 -29.03 -3.71
CA MET A 191 15.59 -29.54 -2.99
C MET A 191 15.55 -31.08 -3.03
N PRO A 192 16.49 -31.77 -2.35
CA PRO A 192 16.59 -33.24 -2.43
C PRO A 192 15.40 -33.92 -1.75
N GLY A 193 14.40 -34.31 -2.54
CA GLY A 193 13.18 -34.97 -2.08
C GLY A 193 12.13 -34.04 -1.44
N ASP A 194 12.41 -32.77 -1.34
CA ASP A 194 11.48 -31.78 -0.81
C ASP A 194 10.51 -31.26 -1.89
N THR A 195 9.34 -30.77 -1.47
CA THR A 195 8.38 -30.11 -2.36
C THR A 195 8.01 -28.74 -1.81
N ALA A 196 7.92 -27.76 -2.71
CA ALA A 196 7.54 -26.39 -2.34
C ALA A 196 6.03 -26.24 -2.19
N GLN A 197 5.60 -25.57 -1.15
CA GLN A 197 4.20 -25.16 -0.93
C GLN A 197 3.86 -23.88 -1.71
N LEU A 198 4.86 -23.04 -1.93
CA LEU A 198 4.75 -21.78 -2.66
C LEU A 198 5.97 -21.59 -3.56
N CYS A 199 5.74 -21.25 -4.80
CA CYS A 199 6.70 -20.61 -5.68
C CYS A 199 6.25 -19.18 -5.93
N PHE A 200 7.06 -18.20 -5.53
CA PHE A 200 6.87 -16.81 -5.90
C PHE A 200 8.10 -16.35 -6.68
N THR A 201 7.90 -15.82 -7.87
CA THR A 201 9.01 -15.40 -8.73
C THR A 201 8.64 -14.21 -9.60
N SER A 202 9.64 -13.39 -9.87
CA SER A 202 9.62 -12.28 -10.82
C SER A 202 10.71 -12.57 -11.87
N PRO A 203 10.43 -13.43 -12.87
CA PRO A 203 11.43 -13.80 -13.88
C PRO A 203 11.75 -12.60 -14.77
N PRO A 204 12.84 -12.65 -15.56
CA PRO A 204 13.12 -11.63 -16.55
C PRO A 204 11.89 -11.35 -17.43
N TYR A 205 11.56 -10.06 -17.67
CA TYR A 205 10.39 -9.66 -18.44
C TYR A 205 10.73 -9.61 -19.94
N GLY A 206 10.71 -10.74 -20.60
CA GLY A 206 11.06 -10.86 -22.01
C GLY A 206 12.44 -10.20 -22.31
N ASN A 207 12.52 -9.28 -23.25
CA ASN A 207 13.74 -8.55 -23.59
C ASN A 207 13.75 -7.12 -23.02
N GLN A 208 13.10 -6.88 -21.87
CA GLN A 208 12.94 -5.53 -21.33
C GLN A 208 14.21 -4.97 -20.66
N ARG A 209 15.17 -5.82 -20.28
CA ARG A 209 16.45 -5.42 -19.67
C ARG A 209 17.60 -6.20 -20.30
N ASP A 210 18.72 -5.51 -20.56
CA ASP A 210 19.98 -6.15 -20.86
C ASP A 210 20.56 -6.77 -19.58
N TYR A 211 20.34 -8.06 -19.42
CA TYR A 211 21.03 -8.81 -18.40
C TYR A 211 22.46 -9.07 -18.90
N THR A 212 23.47 -8.69 -18.11
CA THR A 212 24.91 -8.82 -18.43
C THR A 212 25.36 -10.25 -18.76
N SER A 213 24.52 -11.25 -18.58
CA SER A 213 24.71 -12.66 -18.93
C SER A 213 24.31 -13.00 -20.38
N GLY A 214 24.16 -12.00 -21.27
CA GLY A 214 23.82 -12.23 -22.66
C GLY A 214 22.33 -12.57 -22.86
N GLY A 215 21.49 -11.57 -22.83
CA GLY A 215 20.04 -11.54 -23.07
C GLY A 215 19.30 -12.87 -23.23
N ILE A 216 18.10 -12.95 -22.79
CA ILE A 216 17.29 -14.16 -22.96
C ILE A 216 16.87 -14.22 -24.43
N ALA A 217 17.52 -15.11 -25.16
CA ALA A 217 17.25 -15.30 -26.59
C ALA A 217 15.81 -15.79 -26.85
N ASP A 218 15.25 -16.53 -25.88
CA ASP A 218 13.88 -17.05 -25.95
C ASP A 218 13.27 -17.15 -24.55
N TRP A 219 12.49 -16.17 -24.17
CA TRP A 219 11.80 -16.11 -22.88
C TRP A 219 10.87 -17.31 -22.65
N ASP A 220 10.16 -17.75 -23.70
CA ASP A 220 9.21 -18.87 -23.61
C ASP A 220 9.96 -20.19 -23.32
N VAL A 221 11.15 -20.39 -23.91
CA VAL A 221 12.01 -21.56 -23.65
C VAL A 221 12.49 -21.58 -22.21
N LEU A 222 12.98 -20.43 -21.71
CA LEU A 222 13.41 -20.29 -20.32
C LEU A 222 12.27 -20.64 -19.35
N MET A 223 11.11 -20.05 -19.55
CA MET A 223 9.97 -20.25 -18.65
C MET A 223 9.48 -21.71 -18.67
N ARG A 224 9.43 -22.32 -19.85
CA ARG A 224 9.09 -23.74 -19.94
C ARG A 224 10.14 -24.63 -19.27
N GLY A 225 11.41 -24.35 -19.45
CA GLY A 225 12.51 -25.08 -18.82
C GLY A 225 12.37 -25.07 -17.30
N VAL A 226 12.23 -23.90 -16.69
CA VAL A 226 12.10 -23.74 -15.24
C VAL A 226 10.85 -24.46 -14.72
N PHE A 227 9.68 -24.20 -15.31
CA PHE A 227 8.40 -24.69 -14.78
C PHE A 227 8.12 -26.17 -15.10
N ALA A 228 8.88 -26.80 -16.02
CA ALA A 228 8.79 -28.21 -16.28
C ALA A 228 9.24 -29.08 -15.11
N HIS A 229 10.19 -28.59 -14.31
CA HIS A 229 10.85 -29.34 -13.26
C HIS A 229 10.63 -28.79 -11.84
N LEU A 230 9.70 -27.84 -11.69
CA LEU A 230 9.42 -27.21 -10.40
C LEU A 230 8.82 -28.22 -9.41
N PRO A 231 9.50 -28.56 -8.29
CA PRO A 231 9.06 -29.59 -7.35
C PRO A 231 7.97 -29.04 -6.41
N MET A 232 6.74 -28.96 -6.90
CA MET A 232 5.62 -28.43 -6.13
C MET A 232 4.82 -29.53 -5.44
N ALA A 233 4.37 -29.26 -4.21
CA ALA A 233 3.37 -30.08 -3.54
C ALA A 233 2.05 -30.12 -4.33
N GLY A 234 1.21 -31.14 -4.10
CA GLY A 234 -0.05 -31.32 -4.84
C GLY A 234 -1.04 -30.16 -4.69
N ASP A 235 -1.01 -29.45 -3.56
CA ASP A 235 -1.77 -28.22 -3.27
C ASP A 235 -0.91 -26.96 -3.31
N GLY A 236 0.32 -27.07 -3.80
CA GLY A 236 1.27 -25.96 -3.94
C GLY A 236 0.73 -24.85 -4.85
N GLN A 237 1.07 -23.62 -4.53
CA GLN A 237 0.64 -22.44 -5.26
C GLN A 237 1.83 -21.80 -5.99
N VAL A 238 1.61 -21.34 -7.21
CA VAL A 238 2.64 -20.67 -8.02
C VAL A 238 2.17 -19.27 -8.35
N LEU A 239 2.96 -18.26 -7.96
CA LEU A 239 2.72 -16.86 -8.21
C LEU A 239 3.87 -16.32 -9.08
N VAL A 240 3.53 -15.75 -10.23
CA VAL A 240 4.52 -15.23 -11.17
C VAL A 240 4.20 -13.78 -11.49
N ASN A 241 5.10 -12.89 -11.10
CA ASN A 241 4.97 -11.46 -11.36
C ASN A 241 5.55 -11.12 -12.73
N LEU A 242 4.77 -10.44 -13.57
CA LEU A 242 5.14 -10.05 -14.93
C LEU A 242 4.65 -8.64 -15.26
N GLY A 243 5.53 -7.82 -15.81
CA GLY A 243 5.22 -6.48 -16.30
C GLY A 243 4.77 -6.48 -17.77
N LEU A 244 4.15 -5.39 -18.19
CA LEU A 244 3.81 -5.14 -19.58
C LEU A 244 5.06 -4.78 -20.40
N ILE A 245 5.18 -5.35 -21.59
CA ILE A 245 6.18 -4.94 -22.59
C ILE A 245 5.47 -4.23 -23.72
N HIS A 246 6.04 -3.11 -24.15
CA HIS A 246 5.60 -2.37 -25.31
C HIS A 246 6.68 -2.43 -26.39
N ARG A 247 6.28 -2.71 -27.62
CA ARG A 247 7.12 -2.65 -28.81
C ARG A 247 6.32 -1.99 -29.91
N ASP A 248 6.95 -1.04 -30.61
CA ASP A 248 6.29 -0.29 -31.70
C ASP A 248 4.95 0.32 -31.28
N ASN A 249 4.89 0.83 -30.03
CA ASN A 249 3.71 1.43 -29.39
C ASN A 249 2.54 0.47 -29.14
N GLU A 250 2.77 -0.83 -29.16
CA GLU A 250 1.80 -1.89 -28.91
C GLU A 250 2.21 -2.73 -27.69
N VAL A 251 1.22 -3.21 -26.91
CA VAL A 251 1.44 -4.19 -25.84
C VAL A 251 1.71 -5.54 -26.47
N ILE A 252 2.85 -6.14 -26.15
CA ILE A 252 3.22 -7.49 -26.62
C ILE A 252 2.84 -8.50 -25.54
N PRO A 253 1.90 -9.42 -25.81
CA PRO A 253 1.50 -10.48 -24.88
C PRO A 253 2.51 -11.65 -24.91
N TYR A 254 3.77 -11.38 -24.55
CA TYR A 254 4.89 -12.32 -24.65
C TYR A 254 4.70 -13.59 -23.80
N TRP A 255 3.80 -13.58 -22.86
CA TRP A 255 3.48 -14.70 -21.98
C TRP A 255 2.42 -15.68 -22.53
N ASP A 256 1.71 -15.37 -23.62
CA ASP A 256 0.57 -16.16 -24.08
C ASP A 256 0.93 -17.62 -24.42
N GLY A 257 2.08 -17.83 -25.06
CA GLY A 257 2.63 -19.14 -25.37
C GLY A 257 2.88 -19.98 -24.11
N TRP A 258 3.54 -19.36 -23.14
CA TRP A 258 3.82 -19.99 -21.84
C TRP A 258 2.56 -20.26 -21.04
N LEU A 259 1.60 -19.34 -20.98
CA LEU A 259 0.32 -19.55 -20.30
C LEU A 259 -0.45 -20.75 -20.86
N SER A 260 -0.45 -20.91 -22.19
CA SER A 260 -1.06 -22.03 -22.88
C SER A 260 -0.35 -23.34 -22.54
N TRP A 261 0.98 -23.31 -22.52
CA TRP A 261 1.80 -24.46 -22.12
C TRP A 261 1.59 -24.86 -20.66
N MET A 262 1.55 -23.92 -19.72
CA MET A 262 1.27 -24.19 -18.29
C MET A 262 -0.04 -24.94 -18.13
N ARG A 263 -1.08 -24.57 -18.88
CA ARG A 263 -2.35 -25.28 -18.88
C ARG A 263 -2.23 -26.71 -19.37
N GLN A 264 -1.42 -26.97 -20.41
CA GLN A 264 -1.15 -28.33 -20.92
C GLN A 264 -0.40 -29.18 -19.89
N GLN A 265 0.42 -28.57 -19.02
CA GLN A 265 1.10 -29.23 -17.91
C GLN A 265 0.18 -29.45 -16.67
N GLY A 266 -1.11 -29.19 -16.78
CA GLY A 266 -2.09 -29.38 -15.71
C GLY A 266 -2.18 -28.25 -14.70
N TRP A 267 -1.49 -27.13 -14.94
CA TRP A 267 -1.63 -25.93 -14.13
C TRP A 267 -2.88 -25.14 -14.53
N ARG A 268 -3.73 -24.84 -13.57
CA ARG A 268 -4.87 -23.94 -13.80
C ARG A 268 -4.43 -22.51 -13.53
N ARG A 269 -4.70 -21.58 -14.45
CA ARG A 269 -4.62 -20.16 -14.15
C ARG A 269 -5.78 -19.81 -13.20
N PHE A 270 -5.50 -19.92 -11.91
CA PHE A 270 -6.50 -19.87 -10.85
C PHE A 270 -6.98 -18.44 -10.58
N ALA A 271 -6.05 -17.49 -10.59
CA ALA A 271 -6.35 -16.08 -10.41
C ALA A 271 -5.34 -15.19 -11.16
N TRP A 272 -5.67 -13.91 -11.20
CA TRP A 272 -4.87 -12.86 -11.78
C TRP A 272 -4.98 -11.66 -10.86
N TYR A 273 -3.89 -11.28 -10.23
CA TYR A 273 -3.83 -10.16 -9.32
C TYR A 273 -3.10 -8.98 -9.97
N VAL A 274 -3.33 -7.80 -9.44
CA VAL A 274 -2.64 -6.59 -9.84
C VAL A 274 -1.76 -6.15 -8.67
N TRP A 275 -0.48 -5.96 -8.94
CA TRP A 275 0.40 -5.25 -8.01
C TRP A 275 0.38 -3.77 -8.39
N ASP A 276 -0.29 -2.97 -7.57
CA ASP A 276 -0.36 -1.53 -7.65
C ASP A 276 0.90 -0.94 -6.99
N GLN A 277 1.75 -0.33 -7.82
CA GLN A 277 3.05 0.21 -7.42
C GLN A 277 2.97 1.70 -7.06
N GLY A 278 1.76 2.25 -6.98
CA GLY A 278 1.53 3.67 -6.78
C GLY A 278 1.66 4.50 -8.06
N PRO A 279 1.81 5.81 -7.94
CA PRO A 279 1.89 6.70 -9.08
C PRO A 279 3.02 6.32 -10.04
N GLY A 280 2.70 6.28 -11.33
CA GLY A 280 3.70 6.04 -12.37
C GLY A 280 4.73 7.18 -12.42
N MET A 281 5.94 6.87 -12.89
CA MET A 281 6.99 7.88 -13.07
C MET A 281 6.52 8.96 -14.06
N PRO A 282 6.81 10.25 -13.79
CA PRO A 282 6.53 11.32 -14.74
C PRO A 282 7.31 11.08 -16.05
N GLY A 283 6.69 11.41 -17.18
CA GLY A 283 7.31 11.27 -18.49
C GLY A 283 6.29 11.27 -19.61
N ASP A 284 6.79 11.36 -20.86
CA ASP A 284 5.99 11.17 -22.06
C ASP A 284 5.94 9.67 -22.42
N TRP A 285 4.76 9.09 -22.29
CA TRP A 285 4.49 7.69 -22.56
C TRP A 285 3.88 7.46 -23.94
N GLN A 286 4.15 8.36 -24.88
CA GLN A 286 3.69 8.27 -26.26
C GLN A 286 2.15 8.14 -26.37
N GLY A 287 1.43 8.96 -25.59
CA GLY A 287 -0.03 8.96 -25.55
C GLY A 287 -0.66 7.90 -24.66
N ARG A 288 0.12 7.07 -23.98
CA ARG A 288 -0.36 6.11 -22.96
C ARG A 288 -0.35 6.71 -21.58
N LEU A 289 -1.11 6.12 -20.67
CA LEU A 289 -1.00 6.42 -19.26
C LEU A 289 0.33 5.87 -18.69
N ALA A 290 0.85 6.55 -17.67
CA ALA A 290 2.06 6.09 -16.99
C ALA A 290 1.84 4.70 -16.35
N PRO A 291 2.76 3.73 -16.56
CA PRO A 291 2.63 2.41 -15.98
C PRO A 291 2.79 2.48 -14.47
N SER A 292 1.79 1.99 -13.76
CA SER A 292 1.70 2.02 -12.29
C SER A 292 1.41 0.67 -11.67
N PHE A 293 1.39 -0.39 -12.47
CA PHE A 293 1.07 -1.73 -11.99
C PHE A 293 1.79 -2.82 -12.78
N GLU A 294 1.87 -3.99 -12.17
CA GLU A 294 2.27 -5.24 -12.79
C GLU A 294 1.23 -6.34 -12.49
N PHE A 295 1.35 -7.46 -13.17
CA PHE A 295 0.45 -8.58 -12.98
C PHE A 295 1.10 -9.69 -12.18
N VAL A 296 0.33 -10.30 -11.27
CA VAL A 296 0.73 -11.52 -10.59
C VAL A 296 -0.19 -12.65 -11.04
N PHE A 297 0.32 -13.52 -11.89
CA PHE A 297 -0.39 -14.71 -12.35
C PHE A 297 -0.33 -15.78 -11.28
N HIS A 298 -1.49 -16.31 -10.89
CA HIS A 298 -1.59 -17.34 -9.88
C HIS A 298 -2.02 -18.66 -10.51
N PHE A 299 -1.17 -19.68 -10.35
CA PHE A 299 -1.44 -21.05 -10.84
C PHE A 299 -1.51 -22.01 -9.68
N ASN A 300 -2.37 -23.03 -9.83
CA ASN A 300 -2.41 -24.18 -8.96
C ASN A 300 -2.93 -25.44 -9.70
N ARG A 301 -2.75 -26.60 -9.08
CA ARG A 301 -3.37 -27.85 -9.49
C ARG A 301 -4.58 -28.17 -8.62
N SER A 302 -4.55 -27.76 -7.37
CA SER A 302 -5.63 -27.87 -6.41
C SER A 302 -5.81 -26.55 -5.64
N THR A 303 -7.04 -26.26 -5.22
CA THR A 303 -7.35 -25.03 -4.50
C THR A 303 -6.92 -25.11 -3.04
N ARG A 304 -6.32 -24.05 -2.54
CA ARG A 304 -6.05 -23.84 -1.11
C ARG A 304 -6.82 -22.62 -0.64
N LYS A 305 -7.42 -22.71 0.54
CA LYS A 305 -8.08 -21.53 1.13
C LYS A 305 -7.03 -20.49 1.53
N PRO A 306 -7.15 -19.24 1.12
CA PRO A 306 -6.26 -18.19 1.57
C PRO A 306 -6.50 -17.88 3.05
N ASN A 307 -5.45 -17.42 3.73
CA ASN A 307 -5.55 -16.97 5.12
C ASN A 307 -6.38 -15.68 5.20
N LYS A 308 -7.19 -15.58 6.25
CA LYS A 308 -7.92 -14.36 6.58
C LYS A 308 -7.04 -13.55 7.52
N ILE A 309 -6.33 -12.56 6.99
CA ILE A 309 -5.35 -11.77 7.74
C ILE A 309 -5.67 -10.27 7.75
N VAL A 310 -6.59 -9.83 6.90
CA VAL A 310 -6.95 -8.40 6.81
C VAL A 310 -8.09 -8.10 7.78
N PRO A 311 -7.93 -7.17 8.74
CA PRO A 311 -9.00 -6.80 9.66
C PRO A 311 -10.26 -6.31 8.91
N CYS A 312 -11.43 -6.69 9.41
CA CYS A 312 -12.70 -6.19 8.90
C CYS A 312 -13.09 -4.88 9.59
N LYS A 313 -13.36 -3.84 8.82
CA LYS A 313 -13.74 -2.51 9.33
C LYS A 313 -15.00 -2.52 10.23
N HIS A 314 -15.90 -3.48 10.01
CA HIS A 314 -17.17 -3.60 10.74
C HIS A 314 -17.29 -4.96 11.43
N ALA A 315 -16.18 -5.46 11.99
CA ALA A 315 -16.16 -6.71 12.75
C ALA A 315 -17.20 -6.70 13.88
N GLY A 316 -17.92 -7.80 14.03
CA GLY A 316 -18.97 -7.96 15.06
C GLY A 316 -20.31 -7.25 14.76
N GLN A 317 -20.36 -6.34 13.79
CA GLN A 317 -21.62 -5.68 13.40
C GLN A 317 -22.48 -6.60 12.53
N GLU A 318 -23.79 -6.52 12.69
CA GLU A 318 -24.73 -7.26 11.84
C GLU A 318 -24.62 -6.84 10.37
N SER A 319 -24.39 -7.83 9.51
CA SER A 319 -24.17 -7.62 8.09
C SER A 319 -25.47 -7.71 7.29
N HIS A 320 -25.48 -6.96 6.16
CA HIS A 320 -26.55 -7.04 5.14
C HIS A 320 -27.97 -6.77 5.64
N LEU A 321 -28.08 -6.01 6.75
CA LEU A 321 -29.35 -5.58 7.32
C LEU A 321 -29.59 -4.10 7.02
N ARG A 322 -30.79 -3.75 6.54
CA ARG A 322 -31.23 -2.36 6.42
C ARG A 322 -31.93 -1.91 7.70
N ALA A 323 -32.09 -0.61 7.85
CA ALA A 323 -32.75 -0.03 9.02
C ALA A 323 -34.19 -0.54 9.22
N ASP A 324 -34.88 -0.94 8.16
CA ASP A 324 -36.21 -1.54 8.19
C ASP A 324 -36.23 -3.06 8.46
N GLY A 325 -35.06 -3.65 8.76
CA GLY A 325 -34.91 -5.08 9.00
C GLY A 325 -34.90 -5.95 7.73
N SER A 326 -35.02 -5.37 6.55
CA SER A 326 -34.91 -6.10 5.30
C SER A 326 -33.46 -6.42 4.94
N SER A 327 -33.23 -7.42 4.07
CA SER A 327 -31.91 -7.74 3.54
C SER A 327 -31.47 -6.75 2.48
N THR A 328 -30.17 -6.44 2.38
CA THR A 328 -29.60 -5.83 1.19
C THR A 328 -29.71 -6.79 0.00
N ALA A 329 -29.92 -6.24 -1.19
CA ALA A 329 -30.08 -7.05 -2.40
C ALA A 329 -28.74 -7.66 -2.86
N MET A 330 -28.77 -8.89 -3.34
CA MET A 330 -27.66 -9.56 -3.98
C MET A 330 -28.14 -10.22 -5.29
N ARG A 331 -27.35 -10.12 -6.36
CA ARG A 331 -27.63 -10.83 -7.62
C ARG A 331 -26.99 -12.22 -7.55
N GLY A 332 -27.80 -13.24 -7.72
CA GLY A 332 -27.37 -14.64 -7.82
C GLY A 332 -26.62 -14.94 -9.11
N LYS A 333 -26.06 -16.14 -9.20
CA LYS A 333 -25.36 -16.62 -10.42
C LYS A 333 -26.29 -16.80 -11.62
N ASP A 334 -27.56 -16.98 -11.38
CA ASP A 334 -28.66 -17.08 -12.33
C ASP A 334 -29.16 -15.71 -12.84
N GLY A 335 -28.61 -14.62 -12.27
CA GLY A 335 -29.00 -13.27 -12.60
C GLY A 335 -30.20 -12.73 -11.79
N GLU A 336 -30.85 -13.59 -10.99
CA GLU A 336 -31.96 -13.18 -10.14
C GLU A 336 -31.50 -12.33 -8.95
N VAL A 337 -32.31 -11.39 -8.50
CA VAL A 337 -32.05 -10.51 -7.37
C VAL A 337 -32.72 -11.07 -6.12
N GLY A 338 -31.91 -11.56 -5.19
CA GLY A 338 -32.36 -12.07 -3.89
C GLY A 338 -31.77 -11.31 -2.72
N GLY A 339 -32.08 -11.76 -1.50
CA GLY A 339 -31.44 -11.30 -0.27
C GLY A 339 -30.19 -12.09 0.07
N TRP A 340 -29.32 -11.54 0.90
CA TRP A 340 -28.13 -12.22 1.42
C TRP A 340 -28.50 -13.37 2.35
N THR A 341 -27.87 -14.53 2.15
CA THR A 341 -28.07 -15.74 2.99
C THR A 341 -27.57 -15.57 4.43
N HIS A 342 -26.65 -14.62 4.65
CA HIS A 342 -26.04 -14.32 5.96
C HIS A 342 -26.57 -13.03 6.60
N LYS A 343 -27.82 -12.64 6.23
CA LYS A 343 -28.49 -11.48 6.81
C LYS A 343 -28.51 -11.55 8.36
N GLY A 344 -28.10 -10.45 9.01
CA GLY A 344 -28.10 -10.33 10.48
C GLY A 344 -26.99 -11.12 11.20
N GLN A 345 -26.13 -11.84 10.47
CA GLN A 345 -24.98 -12.47 11.10
C GLN A 345 -23.86 -11.44 11.34
N PRO A 346 -23.11 -11.57 12.46
CA PRO A 346 -22.02 -10.66 12.74
C PRO A 346 -20.93 -10.78 11.66
N THR A 347 -20.40 -9.64 11.27
CA THR A 347 -19.23 -9.58 10.37
C THR A 347 -18.02 -10.22 11.06
N GLN A 348 -17.31 -11.08 10.35
CA GLN A 348 -16.10 -11.73 10.86
C GLN A 348 -15.00 -10.71 11.19
N ASP A 349 -14.08 -11.06 12.08
CA ASP A 349 -12.99 -10.18 12.52
C ASP A 349 -11.99 -9.91 11.40
N THR A 350 -11.68 -10.93 10.59
CA THR A 350 -10.73 -10.84 9.50
C THR A 350 -11.30 -11.37 8.19
N ARG A 351 -10.81 -10.83 7.08
CA ARG A 351 -11.11 -11.26 5.71
C ARG A 351 -9.86 -11.65 4.93
N ILE A 352 -10.04 -12.30 3.80
CA ILE A 352 -8.95 -12.54 2.85
C ILE A 352 -8.46 -11.20 2.26
N PRO A 353 -7.18 -11.09 1.87
CA PRO A 353 -6.66 -9.93 1.16
C PRO A 353 -7.38 -9.66 -0.16
N ASP A 354 -7.27 -8.43 -0.64
CA ASP A 354 -7.80 -8.02 -1.92
C ASP A 354 -6.96 -8.55 -3.09
N SER A 355 -7.55 -8.60 -4.29
CA SER A 355 -6.86 -9.00 -5.52
C SER A 355 -5.99 -7.88 -6.12
N VAL A 356 -6.03 -6.68 -5.56
CA VAL A 356 -5.12 -5.59 -5.84
C VAL A 356 -4.17 -5.44 -4.65
N ILE A 357 -2.92 -5.77 -4.87
CA ILE A 357 -1.83 -5.72 -3.88
C ILE A 357 -1.23 -4.32 -3.96
N ARG A 358 -1.41 -3.50 -2.92
CA ARG A 358 -0.90 -2.13 -2.87
C ARG A 358 0.38 -2.09 -2.06
N VAL A 359 1.51 -2.12 -2.75
CA VAL A 359 2.84 -1.95 -2.18
C VAL A 359 3.55 -0.92 -3.04
N MET A 360 3.82 0.25 -2.46
CA MET A 360 4.48 1.35 -3.16
C MET A 360 5.91 0.95 -3.55
N ARG A 361 6.39 1.48 -4.67
CA ARG A 361 7.81 1.39 -5.00
C ARG A 361 8.59 2.23 -3.99
N HIS A 362 9.54 1.63 -3.31
CA HIS A 362 10.52 2.40 -2.55
C HIS A 362 11.44 3.15 -3.52
N LYS A 363 11.57 4.44 -3.33
CA LYS A 363 12.59 5.26 -3.99
C LYS A 363 13.85 5.18 -3.13
N GLY A 364 14.86 4.46 -3.60
CA GLY A 364 16.18 4.39 -2.98
C GLY A 364 16.31 3.37 -1.85
N LYS A 365 17.50 2.76 -1.78
CA LYS A 365 17.98 1.79 -0.77
C LYS A 365 17.28 0.44 -0.78
N ILE A 366 17.54 -0.32 -1.84
CA ILE A 366 17.43 -1.77 -1.82
C ILE A 366 18.55 -2.25 -0.87
N GLY A 367 18.22 -2.64 0.34
CA GLY A 367 19.18 -3.24 1.26
C GLY A 367 19.02 -2.91 2.74
N GLN A 368 18.07 -2.10 3.13
CA GLN A 368 17.74 -1.88 4.52
C GLN A 368 16.39 -2.52 4.84
N ASP A 369 16.48 -3.58 5.65
CA ASP A 369 15.43 -4.20 6.45
C ASP A 369 14.12 -4.58 5.74
N ILE A 370 14.22 -5.61 4.89
CA ILE A 370 13.05 -6.45 4.64
C ILE A 370 13.07 -7.53 5.71
N ASP A 371 12.50 -7.27 6.86
CA ASP A 371 12.04 -8.30 7.77
C ASP A 371 10.85 -9.02 7.12
N HIS A 372 11.09 -10.23 6.66
CA HIS A 372 10.09 -11.13 6.09
C HIS A 372 9.48 -12.02 7.17
#